data_20757a4eb6a686819aa57aee36ef9a0a
#
_entry.id   20757a4eb6a686819aa57aee36ef9a0a
#
_cell.length_a   1.000
_cell.length_b   1.000
_cell.length_c   1.000
_cell.angle_alpha   90.00
_cell.angle_beta   90.00
_cell.angle_gamma   90.00
#
_symmetry.space_group_name_H-M   'P 1'
#
loop_
_entity.id
_entity.type
_entity.pdbx_description
1 polymer ?
#
loop_
_entity_poly.entity_id
_entity_poly.type
_entity_poly.pdbx_seq_one_letter_code
_entity_poly.pdbx_strand_id
1 'polypeptide(L)'
;MGELSEYRQGCGHPEQLTFETSMEFRRINNLPPYVFSIINGLKIEARRAGADVIDLGFGNPDIPSPQIAVDKLCEAAQNPKNHRYSLSRGLPKLREAAAALYERKWGVTLDPELEITNTIGSKEGFSHLMWVLLDRGDAAIVPSPSYPIHIYGPLFAGADLRQVPMRHLADPRVQDFETDFFDSLTTAYDVGWPRPKVLIISFPHNPTGAVVDLVFMQKVVDFCRERDMIVVHDFAYADMGYDGYEPPSILQAEGAKECAVELYSMTKSFSMAGWRSAFLVGNAEVVQALVKLKSYLDYGMFQPVQIAATVTMNEAPDFPKEVCAIYKGRRDALIDGLAKIGWDIPKPKGSMFVWAPIPEPYKDMDSVEFCSHIVRECDVALSPGLGFGPGGEGFIRFALIENEQRIAQGIRNLKRGLTKLG
;
A
#
# COMPACT_ATOMS: atom_id res chain seq x y z
N MET A 1 16.88 -25.81 -9.22
CA MET A 1 16.07 -25.90 -10.47
C MET A 1 15.34 -27.24 -10.62
N GLY A 2 15.17 -28.03 -9.58
CA GLY A 2 14.58 -29.39 -9.65
C GLY A 2 13.26 -29.61 -8.90
N GLU A 3 12.81 -28.71 -8.05
CA GLU A 3 11.70 -29.00 -7.12
C GLU A 3 10.37 -28.29 -7.45
N LEU A 4 10.31 -27.44 -8.47
CA LEU A 4 9.06 -26.77 -8.88
C LEU A 4 8.17 -27.57 -9.84
N SER A 5 8.60 -28.79 -10.24
CA SER A 5 7.83 -29.63 -11.18
C SER A 5 6.80 -30.53 -10.53
N GLU A 6 6.88 -30.81 -9.24
CA GLU A 6 5.96 -31.75 -8.56
C GLU A 6 4.64 -31.11 -8.07
N TYR A 7 4.58 -29.77 -7.97
CA TYR A 7 3.34 -29.06 -7.59
C TYR A 7 2.21 -29.10 -8.65
N ARG A 8 2.45 -29.73 -9.81
CA ARG A 8 1.49 -29.75 -10.94
C ARG A 8 0.48 -30.90 -10.92
N GLN A 9 0.52 -31.82 -9.97
CA GLN A 9 -0.31 -33.06 -10.07
C GLN A 9 -1.44 -33.21 -9.05
N GLY A 10 -1.88 -32.16 -8.33
CA GLY A 10 -2.88 -32.35 -7.28
C GLY A 10 -4.10 -31.44 -7.26
N CYS A 11 -4.12 -30.34 -8.00
CA CYS A 11 -5.27 -29.46 -8.02
C CYS A 11 -5.80 -29.35 -9.45
N GLY A 12 -7.04 -29.77 -9.68
CA GLY A 12 -7.78 -29.49 -10.90
C GLY A 12 -7.89 -27.97 -11.06
N HIS A 13 -7.00 -27.37 -11.82
CA HIS A 13 -7.06 -25.94 -12.16
C HIS A 13 -8.31 -25.70 -12.99
N PRO A 14 -9.07 -24.61 -12.73
CA PRO A 14 -9.92 -24.07 -13.78
C PRO A 14 -8.97 -23.80 -14.95
N GLU A 15 -9.31 -24.29 -16.14
CA GLU A 15 -8.55 -24.07 -17.37
C GLU A 15 -8.13 -22.59 -17.42
N GLN A 16 -6.93 -22.29 -16.99
CA GLN A 16 -6.27 -21.08 -17.45
C GLN A 16 -6.21 -21.28 -18.96
N LEU A 17 -6.88 -20.41 -19.70
CA LEU A 17 -6.68 -20.29 -21.14
C LEU A 17 -5.17 -20.09 -21.33
N THR A 18 -4.42 -21.18 -21.42
CA THR A 18 -3.07 -21.19 -21.91
C THR A 18 -3.18 -20.88 -23.38
N PHE A 19 -3.18 -19.59 -23.71
CA PHE A 19 -2.80 -19.20 -25.04
C PHE A 19 -1.36 -19.72 -25.21
N GLU A 20 -1.17 -20.81 -25.95
CA GLU A 20 0.12 -21.12 -26.54
C GLU A 20 0.43 -20.01 -27.54
N THR A 21 0.88 -18.88 -27.02
CA THR A 21 1.34 -17.78 -27.82
C THR A 21 2.73 -18.13 -28.29
N SER A 22 2.95 -18.15 -29.59
CA SER A 22 4.29 -18.24 -30.21
C SER A 22 5.18 -17.03 -29.88
N MET A 23 4.64 -16.04 -29.15
CA MET A 23 5.32 -14.82 -28.74
C MET A 23 5.86 -14.94 -27.32
N GLU A 24 7.13 -14.61 -27.13
CA GLU A 24 7.78 -14.54 -25.82
C GLU A 24 7.61 -13.13 -25.22
N PHE A 25 6.95 -13.03 -24.09
CA PHE A 25 6.78 -11.82 -23.30
C PHE A 25 7.74 -11.79 -22.11
N ARG A 26 9.04 -11.57 -22.33
CA ARG A 26 10.11 -11.70 -21.33
C ARG A 26 9.80 -11.01 -20.01
N ARG A 27 9.34 -9.75 -20.04
CA ARG A 27 9.01 -9.00 -18.81
C ARG A 27 7.87 -9.63 -18.03
N ILE A 28 6.87 -10.17 -18.71
CA ILE A 28 5.70 -10.80 -18.09
C ILE A 28 6.05 -12.18 -17.58
N ASN A 29 6.81 -12.97 -18.36
CA ASN A 29 7.22 -14.32 -17.98
C ASN A 29 8.15 -14.35 -16.76
N ASN A 30 8.86 -13.25 -16.50
CA ASN A 30 9.72 -13.10 -15.31
C ASN A 30 8.97 -12.64 -14.05
N LEU A 31 7.68 -12.31 -14.15
CA LEU A 31 6.88 -12.01 -12.96
C LEU A 31 6.52 -13.31 -12.24
N PRO A 32 6.66 -13.37 -10.91
CA PRO A 32 6.15 -14.50 -10.15
C PRO A 32 4.63 -14.58 -10.28
N PRO A 33 4.03 -15.77 -10.06
CA PRO A 33 2.58 -15.88 -9.95
C PRO A 33 2.03 -14.86 -8.95
N TYR A 34 0.96 -14.18 -9.33
CA TYR A 34 0.34 -13.21 -8.44
C TYR A 34 -0.40 -13.96 -7.32
N VAL A 35 0.26 -14.10 -6.19
CA VAL A 35 -0.16 -14.95 -5.06
C VAL A 35 -1.60 -14.67 -4.60
N PHE A 36 -2.01 -13.39 -4.64
CA PHE A 36 -3.38 -13.01 -4.30
C PHE A 36 -4.44 -13.60 -5.24
N SER A 37 -4.08 -13.99 -6.47
CA SER A 37 -5.02 -14.63 -7.41
C SER A 37 -5.37 -16.04 -6.97
N ILE A 38 -4.47 -16.75 -6.30
CA ILE A 38 -4.70 -18.10 -5.77
C ILE A 38 -5.81 -18.05 -4.72
N ILE A 39 -5.64 -17.18 -3.72
CA ILE A 39 -6.65 -17.02 -2.65
C ILE A 39 -7.97 -16.51 -3.20
N ASN A 40 -7.94 -15.59 -4.18
CA ASN A 40 -9.16 -15.12 -4.83
C ASN A 40 -9.88 -16.25 -5.61
N GLY A 41 -9.14 -17.13 -6.27
CA GLY A 41 -9.69 -18.33 -6.92
C GLY A 41 -10.43 -19.22 -5.93
N LEU A 42 -9.77 -19.60 -4.82
CA LEU A 42 -10.35 -20.43 -3.77
C LEU A 42 -11.61 -19.77 -3.15
N LYS A 43 -11.55 -18.46 -2.90
CA LYS A 43 -12.72 -17.70 -2.42
C LYS A 43 -13.90 -17.76 -3.38
N ILE A 44 -13.66 -17.61 -4.69
CA ILE A 44 -14.70 -17.69 -5.73
C ILE A 44 -15.30 -19.10 -5.78
N GLU A 45 -14.47 -20.14 -5.73
CA GLU A 45 -14.91 -21.55 -5.70
C GLU A 45 -15.78 -21.84 -4.48
N ALA A 46 -15.33 -21.44 -3.28
CA ALA A 46 -16.08 -21.63 -2.05
C ALA A 46 -17.45 -20.91 -2.10
N ARG A 47 -17.49 -19.67 -2.59
CA ARG A 47 -18.76 -18.93 -2.78
C ARG A 47 -19.70 -19.60 -3.80
N ARG A 48 -19.16 -20.14 -4.88
CA ARG A 48 -19.95 -20.92 -5.87
C ARG A 48 -20.52 -22.21 -5.27
N ALA A 49 -19.81 -22.81 -4.32
CA ALA A 49 -20.29 -23.95 -3.55
C ALA A 49 -21.31 -23.57 -2.44
N GLY A 50 -21.65 -22.30 -2.29
CA GLY A 50 -22.63 -21.80 -1.32
C GLY A 50 -22.05 -21.38 0.03
N ALA A 51 -20.71 -21.34 0.19
CA ALA A 51 -20.08 -20.88 1.42
C ALA A 51 -20.18 -19.35 1.58
N ASP A 52 -20.47 -18.91 2.80
CA ASP A 52 -20.45 -17.48 3.19
C ASP A 52 -19.02 -17.05 3.59
N VAL A 53 -18.16 -16.89 2.60
CA VAL A 53 -16.76 -16.54 2.81
C VAL A 53 -16.62 -15.09 3.24
N ILE A 54 -16.03 -14.88 4.41
CA ILE A 54 -15.69 -13.55 4.97
C ILE A 54 -14.33 -13.12 4.42
N ASP A 55 -14.32 -12.00 3.68
CA ASP A 55 -13.12 -11.52 3.01
C ASP A 55 -12.37 -10.49 3.88
N LEU A 56 -11.33 -10.95 4.54
CA LEU A 56 -10.37 -10.11 5.28
C LEU A 56 -9.00 -10.06 4.57
N GLY A 57 -8.94 -10.41 3.28
CA GLY A 57 -7.71 -10.47 2.51
C GLY A 57 -7.46 -9.21 1.67
N PHE A 58 -8.40 -8.82 0.84
CA PHE A 58 -8.19 -7.76 -0.15
C PHE A 58 -8.48 -6.37 0.44
N GLY A 59 -7.47 -5.51 0.53
CA GLY A 59 -7.56 -4.18 1.14
C GLY A 59 -8.32 -3.14 0.32
N ASN A 60 -9.56 -3.42 -0.08
CA ASN A 60 -10.43 -2.50 -0.79
C ASN A 60 -11.38 -1.80 0.20
N PRO A 61 -11.31 -0.45 0.36
CA PRO A 61 -12.22 0.28 1.23
C PRO A 61 -13.69 0.01 0.87
N ASP A 62 -14.49 -0.27 1.89
CA ASP A 62 -15.92 -0.56 1.78
C ASP A 62 -16.81 0.63 2.23
N ILE A 63 -16.22 1.57 2.96
CA ILE A 63 -16.90 2.78 3.43
C ILE A 63 -17.23 3.65 2.20
N PRO A 64 -18.46 4.16 2.05
CA PRO A 64 -18.80 5.04 0.94
C PRO A 64 -18.00 6.34 0.97
N SER A 65 -17.76 6.92 -0.21
CA SER A 65 -17.17 8.25 -0.34
C SER A 65 -18.10 9.33 0.26
N PRO A 66 -17.56 10.49 0.69
CA PRO A 66 -18.40 11.58 1.21
C PRO A 66 -19.50 11.99 0.21
N GLN A 67 -20.71 12.19 0.68
CA GLN A 67 -21.82 12.55 -0.21
C GLN A 67 -21.55 13.81 -1.02
N ILE A 68 -20.88 14.81 -0.40
CA ILE A 68 -20.48 16.05 -1.09
C ILE A 68 -19.58 15.79 -2.30
N ALA A 69 -18.73 14.75 -2.24
CA ALA A 69 -17.90 14.36 -3.38
C ALA A 69 -18.77 13.82 -4.53
N VAL A 70 -19.74 12.96 -4.20
CA VAL A 70 -20.67 12.35 -5.18
C VAL A 70 -21.52 13.43 -5.85
N ASP A 71 -22.12 14.33 -5.05
CA ASP A 71 -22.97 15.39 -5.56
C ASP A 71 -22.17 16.32 -6.47
N LYS A 72 -20.96 16.71 -6.07
CA LYS A 72 -20.10 17.57 -6.88
C LYS A 72 -19.59 16.90 -8.15
N LEU A 73 -19.35 15.60 -8.13
CA LEU A 73 -19.03 14.83 -9.33
C LEU A 73 -20.20 14.90 -10.34
N CYS A 74 -21.43 14.63 -9.88
CA CYS A 74 -22.62 14.64 -10.71
C CYS A 74 -22.87 16.04 -11.31
N GLU A 75 -22.76 17.09 -10.49
CA GLU A 75 -22.87 18.48 -10.94
C GLU A 75 -21.80 18.81 -12.01
N ALA A 76 -20.55 18.54 -11.69
CA ALA A 76 -19.42 18.85 -12.58
C ALA A 76 -19.48 18.07 -13.90
N ALA A 77 -19.98 16.82 -13.88
CA ALA A 77 -20.13 15.99 -15.07
C ALA A 77 -21.23 16.49 -16.02
N GLN A 78 -22.20 17.26 -15.54
CA GLN A 78 -23.23 17.88 -16.41
C GLN A 78 -22.69 19.04 -17.24
N ASN A 79 -21.53 19.60 -16.90
CA ASN A 79 -20.94 20.68 -17.67
C ASN A 79 -20.09 20.15 -18.83
N PRO A 80 -20.50 20.36 -20.10
CA PRO A 80 -19.76 19.83 -21.27
C PRO A 80 -18.32 20.32 -21.37
N LYS A 81 -17.98 21.46 -20.77
CA LYS A 81 -16.61 22.00 -20.76
C LYS A 81 -15.64 21.09 -19.99
N ASN A 82 -16.15 20.33 -19.02
CA ASN A 82 -15.35 19.40 -18.20
C ASN A 82 -15.09 18.06 -18.88
N HIS A 83 -15.63 17.81 -20.09
CA HIS A 83 -15.40 16.58 -20.85
C HIS A 83 -14.14 16.64 -21.72
N ARG A 84 -13.47 17.79 -21.77
CA ARG A 84 -12.24 17.98 -22.53
C ARG A 84 -11.07 17.32 -21.80
N TYR A 85 -10.01 17.06 -22.54
CA TYR A 85 -8.75 16.65 -21.94
C TYR A 85 -8.32 17.61 -20.82
N SER A 86 -7.86 17.05 -19.73
CA SER A 86 -7.26 17.80 -18.62
C SER A 86 -5.75 17.94 -18.82
N LEU A 87 -5.15 18.92 -18.19
CA LEU A 87 -3.69 18.98 -18.09
C LEU A 87 -3.17 17.83 -17.23
N SER A 88 -2.07 17.21 -17.64
CA SER A 88 -1.44 16.08 -16.92
C SER A 88 -1.08 16.41 -15.47
N ARG A 89 -0.70 17.66 -15.21
CA ARG A 89 -0.36 18.14 -13.87
C ARG A 89 -1.58 18.33 -12.93
N GLY A 90 -2.80 18.25 -13.46
CA GLY A 90 -4.05 18.50 -12.72
C GLY A 90 -4.49 19.97 -12.70
N LEU A 91 -5.74 20.18 -12.31
CA LEU A 91 -6.34 21.51 -12.22
C LEU A 91 -5.63 22.38 -11.16
N PRO A 92 -5.44 23.70 -11.40
CA PRO A 92 -4.85 24.60 -10.40
C PRO A 92 -5.53 24.52 -9.03
N LYS A 93 -6.87 24.55 -9.03
CA LYS A 93 -7.67 24.45 -7.78
C LYS A 93 -7.46 23.15 -7.01
N LEU A 94 -7.20 22.03 -7.70
CA LEU A 94 -6.86 20.76 -7.04
C LEU A 94 -5.51 20.85 -6.34
N ARG A 95 -4.51 21.44 -7.00
CA ARG A 95 -3.15 21.61 -6.46
C ARG A 95 -3.12 22.60 -5.29
N GLU A 96 -3.89 23.72 -5.40
CA GLU A 96 -4.10 24.68 -4.31
C GLU A 96 -4.75 23.98 -3.08
N ALA A 97 -5.78 23.14 -3.31
CA ALA A 97 -6.42 22.39 -2.23
C ALA A 97 -5.48 21.35 -1.57
N ALA A 98 -4.63 20.69 -2.37
CA ALA A 98 -3.61 19.79 -1.84
C ALA A 98 -2.55 20.55 -1.00
N ALA A 99 -2.10 21.73 -1.45
CA ALA A 99 -1.19 22.57 -0.66
C ALA A 99 -1.83 23.01 0.67
N ALA A 100 -3.10 23.46 0.63
CA ALA A 100 -3.83 23.83 1.83
C ALA A 100 -4.07 22.65 2.79
N LEU A 101 -4.23 21.43 2.27
CA LEU A 101 -4.31 20.22 3.07
C LEU A 101 -2.99 19.98 3.83
N TYR A 102 -1.85 20.06 3.15
CA TYR A 102 -0.53 19.86 3.76
C TYR A 102 -0.19 20.92 4.81
N GLU A 103 -0.47 22.18 4.51
CA GLU A 103 -0.30 23.27 5.48
C GLU A 103 -1.16 23.06 6.74
N ARG A 104 -2.44 22.73 6.56
CA ARG A 104 -3.37 22.53 7.68
C ARG A 104 -3.01 21.33 8.56
N LYS A 105 -2.56 20.22 7.94
CA LYS A 105 -2.34 18.96 8.69
C LYS A 105 -0.95 18.83 9.25
N TRP A 106 0.05 19.24 8.51
CA TRP A 106 1.47 18.99 8.83
C TRP A 106 2.30 20.27 8.94
N GLY A 107 1.70 21.45 8.71
CA GLY A 107 2.43 22.73 8.71
C GLY A 107 3.44 22.82 7.55
N VAL A 108 3.24 22.05 6.49
CA VAL A 108 4.14 22.00 5.33
C VAL A 108 3.63 22.93 4.24
N THR A 109 4.34 24.02 3.99
CA THR A 109 4.05 24.94 2.88
C THR A 109 4.55 24.38 1.57
N LEU A 110 3.71 24.25 0.56
CA LEU A 110 4.04 23.73 -0.77
C LEU A 110 3.67 24.75 -1.85
N ASP A 111 4.53 24.89 -2.87
CA ASP A 111 4.20 25.63 -4.08
C ASP A 111 3.28 24.80 -4.99
N PRO A 112 2.02 25.21 -5.21
CA PRO A 112 1.08 24.44 -6.04
C PRO A 112 1.53 24.31 -7.51
N GLU A 113 2.39 25.20 -8.00
CA GLU A 113 2.85 25.18 -9.38
C GLU A 113 4.10 24.30 -9.57
N LEU A 114 4.98 24.24 -8.58
CA LEU A 114 6.26 23.56 -8.74
C LEU A 114 6.33 22.23 -7.98
N GLU A 115 5.71 22.16 -6.79
CA GLU A 115 5.91 21.07 -5.83
C GLU A 115 4.71 20.10 -5.76
N ILE A 116 3.69 20.25 -6.61
CA ILE A 116 2.48 19.40 -6.61
C ILE A 116 2.08 18.99 -8.02
N THR A 117 1.80 17.70 -8.21
CA THR A 117 1.15 17.19 -9.43
C THR A 117 0.12 16.13 -9.10
N ASN A 118 -0.97 16.10 -9.89
CA ASN A 118 -2.00 15.09 -9.81
C ASN A 118 -1.53 13.76 -10.43
N THR A 119 -1.99 12.65 -9.84
CA THR A 119 -1.79 11.29 -10.37
C THR A 119 -3.11 10.52 -10.43
N ILE A 120 -3.21 9.54 -11.32
CA ILE A 120 -4.39 8.67 -11.49
C ILE A 120 -4.32 7.54 -10.44
N GLY A 121 -4.38 7.95 -9.15
CA GLY A 121 -4.10 7.16 -7.96
C GLY A 121 -2.59 7.00 -7.71
N SER A 122 -2.21 6.74 -6.44
CA SER A 122 -0.80 6.61 -6.03
C SER A 122 -0.06 5.52 -6.79
N LYS A 123 -0.73 4.41 -7.14
CA LYS A 123 -0.08 3.28 -7.82
C LYS A 123 0.40 3.65 -9.23
N GLU A 124 -0.38 4.43 -9.98
CA GLU A 124 0.04 4.97 -11.27
C GLU A 124 1.17 5.98 -11.08
N GLY A 125 0.97 6.95 -10.17
CA GLY A 125 1.98 7.94 -9.87
C GLY A 125 3.32 7.33 -9.46
N PHE A 126 3.30 6.32 -8.60
CA PHE A 126 4.48 5.58 -8.18
C PHE A 126 5.17 4.87 -9.36
N SER A 127 4.40 4.18 -10.21
CA SER A 127 4.95 3.46 -11.36
C SER A 127 5.64 4.40 -12.35
N HIS A 128 5.02 5.52 -12.66
CA HIS A 128 5.59 6.53 -13.54
C HIS A 128 6.77 7.25 -12.90
N LEU A 129 6.73 7.47 -11.58
CA LEU A 129 7.85 8.05 -10.83
C LEU A 129 9.09 7.16 -10.89
N MET A 130 8.92 5.82 -10.84
CA MET A 130 10.06 4.91 -11.02
C MET A 130 10.70 5.04 -12.40
N TRP A 131 9.92 5.26 -13.45
CA TRP A 131 10.46 5.53 -14.80
C TRP A 131 11.13 6.90 -14.93
N VAL A 132 10.79 7.86 -14.06
CA VAL A 132 11.49 9.16 -13.98
C VAL A 132 12.83 9.03 -13.29
N LEU A 133 12.87 8.28 -12.19
CA LEU A 133 14.03 8.24 -11.29
C LEU A 133 15.05 7.16 -11.63
N LEU A 134 14.63 6.09 -12.32
CA LEU A 134 15.42 4.88 -12.51
C LEU A 134 15.48 4.47 -13.98
N ASP A 135 16.63 3.93 -14.37
CA ASP A 135 16.87 3.31 -15.67
C ASP A 135 17.65 2.00 -15.48
N ARG A 136 17.93 1.31 -16.57
CA ARG A 136 18.75 0.09 -16.57
C ARG A 136 20.12 0.36 -15.99
N GLY A 137 20.50 -0.47 -15.03
CA GLY A 137 21.77 -0.34 -14.34
C GLY A 137 21.74 0.57 -13.12
N ASP A 138 20.60 1.16 -12.77
CA ASP A 138 20.38 1.85 -11.49
C ASP A 138 19.96 0.85 -10.42
N ALA A 139 20.00 1.28 -9.16
CA ALA A 139 19.53 0.48 -8.03
C ALA A 139 18.59 1.29 -7.11
N ALA A 140 17.62 0.60 -6.51
CA ALA A 140 16.73 1.14 -5.50
C ALA A 140 16.72 0.27 -4.24
N ILE A 141 16.42 0.86 -3.10
CA ILE A 141 16.22 0.16 -1.82
C ILE A 141 14.74 0.19 -1.46
N VAL A 142 14.22 -0.96 -1.01
CA VAL A 142 12.85 -1.08 -0.49
C VAL A 142 12.83 -1.96 0.77
N PRO A 143 12.00 -1.65 1.77
CA PRO A 143 11.73 -2.57 2.88
C PRO A 143 11.12 -3.89 2.40
N SER A 144 11.37 -4.99 3.10
CA SER A 144 10.77 -6.29 2.86
C SER A 144 10.24 -6.89 4.17
N PRO A 145 8.94 -7.23 4.28
CA PRO A 145 7.92 -7.19 3.23
C PRO A 145 7.55 -5.78 2.79
N SER A 146 6.92 -5.62 1.62
CA SER A 146 6.42 -4.33 1.13
C SER A 146 5.22 -4.50 0.20
N TYR A 147 4.51 -3.40 -0.05
CA TYR A 147 3.41 -3.41 -1.02
C TYR A 147 3.95 -3.72 -2.42
N PRO A 148 3.32 -4.62 -3.20
CA PRO A 148 3.92 -5.16 -4.43
C PRO A 148 4.44 -4.12 -5.44
N ILE A 149 3.79 -2.96 -5.58
CA ILE A 149 4.27 -1.95 -6.53
C ILE A 149 5.62 -1.33 -6.13
N HIS A 150 5.95 -1.33 -4.83
CA HIS A 150 7.25 -0.84 -4.35
C HIS A 150 8.39 -1.78 -4.80
N ILE A 151 8.08 -3.07 -4.96
CA ILE A 151 9.00 -4.09 -5.47
C ILE A 151 9.05 -4.06 -7.00
N TYR A 152 7.88 -4.12 -7.64
CA TYR A 152 7.81 -4.29 -9.10
C TYR A 152 7.98 -2.99 -9.88
N GLY A 153 7.68 -1.82 -9.30
CA GLY A 153 7.89 -0.53 -9.97
C GLY A 153 9.33 -0.30 -10.42
N PRO A 154 10.34 -0.40 -9.51
CA PRO A 154 11.75 -0.31 -9.89
C PRO A 154 12.18 -1.41 -10.88
N LEU A 155 11.71 -2.64 -10.70
CA LEU A 155 12.01 -3.74 -11.63
C LEU A 155 11.48 -3.48 -13.04
N PHE A 156 10.29 -2.88 -13.17
CA PHE A 156 9.74 -2.48 -14.47
C PHE A 156 10.53 -1.34 -15.12
N ALA A 157 11.12 -0.46 -14.33
CA ALA A 157 12.05 0.55 -14.82
C ALA A 157 13.39 -0.05 -15.27
N GLY A 158 13.69 -1.29 -14.86
CA GLY A 158 14.93 -2.01 -15.22
C GLY A 158 16.04 -1.88 -14.18
N ALA A 159 15.72 -1.34 -13.01
CA ALA A 159 16.65 -1.17 -11.92
C ALA A 159 16.86 -2.46 -11.11
N ASP A 160 18.01 -2.57 -10.45
CA ASP A 160 18.27 -3.56 -9.41
C ASP A 160 17.53 -3.18 -8.13
N LEU A 161 17.03 -4.19 -7.40
CA LEU A 161 16.27 -3.96 -6.18
C LEU A 161 16.98 -4.58 -4.97
N ARG A 162 17.35 -3.75 -4.02
CA ARG A 162 17.92 -4.19 -2.73
C ARG A 162 16.87 -4.12 -1.64
N GLN A 163 16.62 -5.25 -1.01
CA GLN A 163 15.61 -5.35 0.03
C GLN A 163 16.24 -5.19 1.42
N VAL A 164 15.65 -4.32 2.23
CA VAL A 164 15.99 -4.13 3.65
C VAL A 164 14.97 -4.89 4.50
N PRO A 165 15.38 -5.88 5.30
CA PRO A 165 14.45 -6.63 6.13
C PRO A 165 13.71 -5.75 7.14
N MET A 166 12.39 -5.86 7.16
CA MET A 166 11.51 -5.26 8.18
C MET A 166 11.18 -6.31 9.25
N ARG A 167 12.21 -6.91 9.85
CA ARG A 167 12.06 -8.07 10.76
C ARG A 167 11.18 -7.83 11.98
N HIS A 168 11.01 -6.59 12.33
CA HIS A 168 10.76 -6.12 13.64
C HIS A 168 9.30 -6.06 14.08
N LEU A 169 8.41 -5.76 13.18
CA LEU A 169 7.06 -5.37 13.56
C LEU A 169 6.12 -6.55 13.78
N ALA A 170 6.60 -7.72 13.45
CA ALA A 170 5.92 -8.98 13.69
C ALA A 170 6.75 -9.94 14.57
N ASP A 171 8.01 -9.62 14.85
CA ASP A 171 8.85 -10.42 15.74
C ASP A 171 9.11 -9.66 17.05
N PRO A 172 8.43 -10.02 18.16
CA PRO A 172 8.61 -9.35 19.46
C PRO A 172 10.02 -9.51 20.03
N ARG A 173 10.88 -10.33 19.43
CA ARG A 173 12.29 -10.53 19.83
C ARG A 173 13.19 -9.41 19.36
N VAL A 174 12.78 -8.63 18.38
CA VAL A 174 13.56 -7.48 17.89
C VAL A 174 13.20 -6.26 18.74
N GLN A 175 14.13 -5.81 19.55
CA GLN A 175 13.89 -4.77 20.56
C GLN A 175 14.09 -3.34 20.03
N ASP A 176 14.82 -3.16 18.93
CA ASP A 176 15.16 -1.86 18.39
C ASP A 176 15.00 -1.84 16.86
N PHE A 177 13.78 -1.53 16.43
CA PHE A 177 13.44 -1.41 15.01
C PHE A 177 14.29 -0.37 14.30
N GLU A 178 14.50 0.75 14.91
CA GLU A 178 15.16 1.87 14.26
C GLU A 178 16.61 1.54 13.96
N THR A 179 17.36 1.04 14.94
CA THR A 179 18.74 0.62 14.76
C THR A 179 18.86 -0.49 13.71
N ASP A 180 18.03 -1.55 13.78
CA ASP A 180 18.05 -2.65 12.80
C ASP A 180 17.75 -2.16 11.38
N PHE A 181 16.80 -1.22 11.23
CA PHE A 181 16.45 -0.63 9.94
C PHE A 181 17.62 0.15 9.34
N PHE A 182 18.23 1.07 10.09
CA PHE A 182 19.32 1.92 9.58
C PHE A 182 20.63 1.16 9.36
N ASP A 183 20.93 0.15 10.16
CA ASP A 183 22.08 -0.75 9.94
C ASP A 183 21.89 -1.57 8.66
N SER A 184 20.68 -2.11 8.45
CA SER A 184 20.32 -2.83 7.23
C SER A 184 20.31 -1.92 6.00
N LEU A 185 19.84 -0.68 6.16
CA LEU A 185 19.83 0.33 5.11
C LEU A 185 21.24 0.72 4.68
N THR A 186 22.14 0.97 5.66
CA THR A 186 23.55 1.25 5.43
C THR A 186 24.23 0.09 4.71
N THR A 187 23.98 -1.14 5.18
CA THR A 187 24.50 -2.35 4.52
C THR A 187 24.04 -2.45 3.08
N ALA A 188 22.73 -2.26 2.83
CA ALA A 188 22.17 -2.32 1.48
C ALA A 188 22.72 -1.24 0.55
N TYR A 189 23.05 -0.06 1.09
CA TYR A 189 23.71 1.00 0.33
C TYR A 189 25.15 0.64 0.00
N ASP A 190 25.92 0.08 0.96
CA ASP A 190 27.35 -0.16 0.84
C ASP A 190 27.72 -1.43 0.06
N VAL A 191 26.82 -2.41 0.01
CA VAL A 191 27.04 -3.68 -0.68
C VAL A 191 26.99 -3.52 -2.20
N GLY A 192 28.11 -3.27 -2.84
CA GLY A 192 28.26 -3.36 -4.31
C GLY A 192 27.82 -2.12 -5.11
N TRP A 193 27.95 -2.27 -6.42
CA TRP A 193 27.62 -1.28 -7.42
C TRP A 193 26.49 -1.77 -8.34
N PRO A 194 25.69 -0.85 -8.90
CA PRO A 194 25.70 0.61 -8.69
C PRO A 194 25.22 0.99 -7.29
N ARG A 195 25.57 2.18 -6.79
CA ARG A 195 25.00 2.73 -5.56
C ARG A 195 23.51 3.01 -5.78
N PRO A 196 22.63 2.69 -4.80
CA PRO A 196 21.21 3.01 -4.91
C PRO A 196 20.95 4.50 -5.04
N LYS A 197 20.03 4.87 -5.93
CA LYS A 197 19.58 6.26 -6.13
C LYS A 197 18.28 6.58 -5.43
N VAL A 198 17.47 5.56 -5.14
CA VAL A 198 16.12 5.71 -4.59
C VAL A 198 15.95 4.84 -3.37
N LEU A 199 15.45 5.43 -2.30
CA LEU A 199 14.90 4.73 -1.15
C LEU A 199 13.37 4.83 -1.20
N ILE A 200 12.68 3.70 -1.12
CA ILE A 200 11.21 3.62 -1.11
C ILE A 200 10.79 3.27 0.31
N ILE A 201 9.91 4.08 0.91
CA ILE A 201 9.29 3.81 2.21
C ILE A 201 7.78 4.05 2.16
N SER A 202 7.08 3.48 3.12
CA SER A 202 5.64 3.69 3.30
C SER A 202 5.28 3.55 4.78
N PHE A 203 4.85 4.62 5.44
CA PHE A 203 4.42 4.61 6.85
C PHE A 203 3.19 5.48 7.05
N PRO A 204 2.13 4.98 7.70
CA PRO A 204 1.92 3.61 8.22
C PRO A 204 2.06 2.54 7.14
N HIS A 205 2.74 1.44 7.50
CA HIS A 205 3.26 0.48 6.53
C HIS A 205 2.21 -0.56 6.09
N ASN A 206 2.18 -0.85 4.81
CA ASN A 206 1.48 -1.98 4.23
C ASN A 206 2.52 -3.03 3.77
N PRO A 207 2.55 -4.25 4.36
CA PRO A 207 1.46 -4.93 5.06
C PRO A 207 1.48 -4.86 6.60
N THR A 208 2.57 -4.44 7.23
CA THR A 208 2.87 -4.72 8.64
C THR A 208 2.12 -3.86 9.66
N GLY A 209 1.54 -2.73 9.23
CA GLY A 209 0.93 -1.76 10.16
C GLY A 209 1.94 -0.95 10.97
N ALA A 210 3.22 -1.03 10.62
CA ALA A 210 4.30 -0.28 11.23
C ALA A 210 4.08 1.22 11.16
N VAL A 211 4.47 1.90 12.22
CA VAL A 211 4.43 3.34 12.34
C VAL A 211 5.77 3.88 12.82
N VAL A 212 6.08 5.11 12.43
CA VAL A 212 7.31 5.81 12.81
C VAL A 212 6.97 7.24 13.23
N ASP A 213 7.85 7.87 13.95
CA ASP A 213 7.72 9.27 14.33
C ASP A 213 8.50 10.21 13.39
N LEU A 214 8.42 11.50 13.66
CA LEU A 214 9.13 12.52 12.88
C LEU A 214 10.67 12.43 13.02
N VAL A 215 11.15 11.94 14.16
CA VAL A 215 12.59 11.75 14.38
C VAL A 215 13.15 10.68 13.44
N PHE A 216 12.42 9.59 13.26
CA PHE A 216 12.76 8.57 12.27
C PHE A 216 12.75 9.14 10.84
N MET A 217 11.74 9.94 10.48
CA MET A 217 11.67 10.58 9.16
C MET A 217 12.86 11.53 8.93
N GLN A 218 13.27 12.27 9.97
CA GLN A 218 14.47 13.12 9.89
C GLN A 218 15.73 12.31 9.58
N LYS A 219 15.93 11.19 10.26
CA LYS A 219 17.08 10.29 10.00
C LYS A 219 17.06 9.72 8.58
N VAL A 220 15.87 9.42 8.04
CA VAL A 220 15.73 8.98 6.63
C VAL A 220 16.14 10.08 5.67
N VAL A 221 15.69 11.31 5.91
CA VAL A 221 16.06 12.48 5.09
C VAL A 221 17.58 12.73 5.15
N ASP A 222 18.17 12.73 6.35
CA ASP A 222 19.60 12.94 6.54
C ASP A 222 20.40 11.83 5.82
N PHE A 223 20.02 10.57 5.98
CA PHE A 223 20.63 9.44 5.29
C PHE A 223 20.64 9.61 3.77
N CYS A 224 19.51 10.04 3.20
CA CYS A 224 19.36 10.21 1.76
C CYS A 224 20.13 11.44 1.23
N ARG A 225 20.10 12.55 1.96
CA ARG A 225 20.87 13.76 1.58
C ARG A 225 22.37 13.52 1.58
N GLU A 226 22.90 12.84 2.59
CA GLU A 226 24.33 12.51 2.67
C GLU A 226 24.83 11.62 1.52
N ARG A 227 23.90 10.93 0.81
CA ARG A 227 24.20 9.90 -0.20
C ARG A 227 23.66 10.21 -1.58
N ASP A 228 23.20 11.45 -1.81
CA ASP A 228 22.56 11.89 -3.07
C ASP A 228 21.43 10.92 -3.52
N MET A 229 20.62 10.45 -2.58
CA MET A 229 19.48 9.58 -2.85
C MET A 229 18.17 10.37 -2.81
N ILE A 230 17.21 9.95 -3.63
CA ILE A 230 15.82 10.41 -3.51
C ILE A 230 15.04 9.42 -2.62
N VAL A 231 14.36 9.92 -1.61
CA VAL A 231 13.38 9.12 -0.87
C VAL A 231 11.98 9.34 -1.42
N VAL A 232 11.30 8.22 -1.72
CA VAL A 232 9.90 8.18 -2.15
C VAL A 232 9.06 7.60 -1.03
N HIS A 233 8.24 8.44 -0.40
CA HIS A 233 7.32 8.03 0.65
C HIS A 233 5.92 7.78 0.07
N ASP A 234 5.47 6.52 0.04
CA ASP A 234 4.06 6.20 -0.26
C ASP A 234 3.21 6.39 1.01
N PHE A 235 2.55 7.55 1.09
CA PHE A 235 1.80 8.01 2.25
C PHE A 235 0.30 7.71 2.11
N ALA A 236 -0.03 6.56 1.54
CA ALA A 236 -1.42 6.15 1.29
C ALA A 236 -2.29 6.05 2.56
N TYR A 237 -1.67 5.90 3.74
CA TYR A 237 -2.34 5.77 5.04
C TYR A 237 -2.13 7.00 5.94
N ALA A 238 -1.93 8.16 5.35
CA ALA A 238 -1.65 9.45 6.01
C ALA A 238 -2.66 9.85 7.10
N ASP A 239 -3.89 9.37 6.99
CA ASP A 239 -4.98 9.68 7.91
C ASP A 239 -5.39 8.49 8.80
N MET A 240 -4.61 7.42 8.81
CA MET A 240 -4.92 6.19 9.54
C MET A 240 -3.94 5.97 10.69
N GLY A 241 -4.02 6.83 11.69
CA GLY A 241 -3.34 6.69 12.97
C GLY A 241 -4.35 6.42 14.09
N TYR A 242 -4.01 5.57 15.04
CA TYR A 242 -4.86 5.13 16.14
C TYR A 242 -4.24 5.46 17.49
N ASP A 243 -5.09 5.57 18.52
CA ASP A 243 -4.67 5.71 19.91
C ASP A 243 -3.75 6.90 20.17
N GLY A 244 -4.04 8.04 19.51
CA GLY A 244 -3.29 9.30 19.63
C GLY A 244 -2.05 9.38 18.75
N TYR A 245 -1.75 8.36 17.94
CA TYR A 245 -0.70 8.45 16.94
C TYR A 245 -1.21 9.19 15.68
N GLU A 246 -0.46 10.18 15.26
CA GLU A 246 -0.68 10.92 14.01
C GLU A 246 0.49 10.65 13.06
N PRO A 247 0.23 10.09 11.86
CA PRO A 247 1.30 9.81 10.90
C PRO A 247 2.02 11.11 10.46
N PRO A 248 3.36 11.20 10.62
CA PRO A 248 4.11 12.36 10.16
C PRO A 248 4.28 12.30 8.63
N SER A 249 4.17 13.46 7.97
CA SER A 249 4.68 13.63 6.61
C SER A 249 6.20 13.70 6.63
N ILE A 250 6.88 13.03 5.70
CA ILE A 250 8.34 13.14 5.57
C ILE A 250 8.76 14.59 5.26
N LEU A 251 7.88 15.37 4.65
CA LEU A 251 8.14 16.76 4.28
C LEU A 251 8.18 17.71 5.50
N GLN A 252 7.84 17.24 6.70
CA GLN A 252 8.07 17.99 7.95
C GLN A 252 9.54 17.95 8.40
N ALA A 253 10.32 16.98 7.92
CA ALA A 253 11.74 16.89 8.25
C ALA A 253 12.54 18.02 7.59
N GLU A 254 13.54 18.52 8.30
CA GLU A 254 14.42 19.59 7.79
C GLU A 254 15.21 19.10 6.57
N GLY A 255 15.23 19.89 5.50
CA GLY A 255 15.90 19.54 4.25
C GLY A 255 15.15 18.50 3.38
N ALA A 256 13.96 18.04 3.78
CA ALA A 256 13.22 17.02 3.04
C ALA A 256 12.94 17.40 1.58
N LYS A 257 12.61 18.66 1.30
CA LYS A 257 12.37 19.12 -0.07
C LYS A 257 13.60 19.05 -1.01
N GLU A 258 14.79 18.84 -0.47
CA GLU A 258 15.99 18.65 -1.27
C GLU A 258 16.05 17.24 -1.88
N CYS A 259 15.49 16.20 -1.20
CA CYS A 259 15.64 14.82 -1.61
C CYS A 259 14.37 13.97 -1.47
N ALA A 260 13.25 14.51 -0.99
CA ALA A 260 12.05 13.72 -0.72
C ALA A 260 10.87 14.11 -1.61
N VAL A 261 10.10 13.11 -1.99
CA VAL A 261 8.75 13.22 -2.54
C VAL A 261 7.80 12.29 -1.82
N GLU A 262 6.54 12.70 -1.75
CA GLU A 262 5.49 11.97 -1.03
C GLU A 262 4.26 11.79 -1.90
N LEU A 263 3.69 10.58 -1.90
CA LEU A 263 2.46 10.22 -2.61
C LEU A 263 1.28 10.17 -1.63
N TYR A 264 0.44 11.19 -1.66
CA TYR A 264 -0.82 11.20 -0.90
C TYR A 264 -1.96 10.65 -1.73
N SER A 265 -2.86 9.87 -1.13
CA SER A 265 -4.00 9.28 -1.82
C SER A 265 -5.32 9.54 -1.11
N MET A 266 -6.31 10.02 -1.85
CA MET A 266 -7.68 10.11 -1.36
C MET A 266 -8.38 8.76 -1.23
N THR A 267 -7.76 7.69 -1.73
CA THR A 267 -8.29 6.31 -1.72
C THR A 267 -8.68 5.85 -0.33
N LYS A 268 -7.82 6.11 0.67
CA LYS A 268 -8.02 5.62 2.04
C LYS A 268 -8.59 6.71 2.94
N SER A 269 -8.02 7.91 2.88
CA SER A 269 -8.41 9.06 3.68
C SER A 269 -9.87 9.47 3.46
N PHE A 270 -10.31 9.49 2.21
CA PHE A 270 -11.65 9.91 1.81
C PHE A 270 -12.52 8.79 1.23
N SER A 271 -12.11 7.52 1.40
CA SER A 271 -12.82 6.37 0.81
C SER A 271 -13.08 6.49 -0.70
N MET A 272 -12.15 7.07 -1.45
CA MET A 272 -12.29 7.36 -2.88
C MET A 272 -11.46 6.39 -3.73
N ALA A 273 -11.52 5.08 -3.45
CA ALA A 273 -10.68 4.07 -4.12
C ALA A 273 -10.89 4.02 -5.65
N GLY A 274 -12.13 3.94 -6.09
CA GLY A 274 -12.51 3.87 -7.51
C GLY A 274 -12.32 5.19 -8.28
N TRP A 275 -12.17 6.30 -7.58
CA TRP A 275 -12.05 7.65 -8.16
C TRP A 275 -10.67 7.90 -8.76
N ARG A 276 -9.65 7.15 -8.32
CA ARG A 276 -8.26 7.26 -8.80
C ARG A 276 -7.66 8.65 -8.60
N SER A 277 -7.94 9.32 -7.48
CA SER A 277 -7.41 10.64 -7.15
C SER A 277 -6.28 10.55 -6.12
N ALA A 278 -5.11 11.04 -6.50
CA ALA A 278 -3.92 11.13 -5.68
C ALA A 278 -2.99 12.24 -6.20
N PHE A 279 -1.96 12.58 -5.44
CA PHE A 279 -0.96 13.56 -5.87
C PHE A 279 0.43 13.19 -5.36
N LEU A 280 1.43 13.57 -6.16
CA LEU A 280 2.84 13.62 -5.76
C LEU A 280 3.16 15.02 -5.31
N VAL A 281 3.82 15.14 -4.16
CA VAL A 281 4.26 16.41 -3.57
C VAL A 281 5.72 16.33 -3.12
N GLY A 282 6.40 17.47 -3.02
CA GLY A 282 7.76 17.55 -2.45
C GLY A 282 8.77 18.17 -3.41
N ASN A 283 9.92 17.53 -3.58
CA ASN A 283 11.03 18.05 -4.40
C ASN A 283 10.55 18.52 -5.79
N ALA A 284 10.75 19.80 -6.08
CA ALA A 284 10.21 20.43 -7.29
C ALA A 284 10.77 19.84 -8.57
N GLU A 285 12.05 19.47 -8.62
CA GLU A 285 12.67 18.90 -9.83
C GLU A 285 12.05 17.53 -10.16
N VAL A 286 11.87 16.67 -9.14
CA VAL A 286 11.24 15.35 -9.29
C VAL A 286 9.77 15.48 -9.70
N VAL A 287 9.04 16.41 -9.08
CA VAL A 287 7.63 16.68 -9.45
C VAL A 287 7.51 17.15 -10.89
N GLN A 288 8.36 18.12 -11.33
CA GLN A 288 8.33 18.61 -12.70
C GLN A 288 8.79 17.56 -13.71
N ALA A 289 9.72 16.67 -13.35
CA ALA A 289 10.11 15.54 -14.18
C ALA A 289 8.94 14.55 -14.39
N LEU A 290 8.16 14.26 -13.32
CA LEU A 290 6.95 13.46 -13.47
C LEU A 290 5.89 14.16 -14.33
N VAL A 291 5.66 15.45 -14.15
CA VAL A 291 4.75 16.24 -15.01
C VAL A 291 5.16 16.11 -16.47
N LYS A 292 6.46 16.23 -16.77
CA LYS A 292 6.99 16.06 -18.12
C LYS A 292 6.70 14.66 -18.67
N LEU A 293 7.00 13.62 -17.92
CA LEU A 293 6.72 12.24 -18.35
C LEU A 293 5.22 12.04 -18.63
N LYS A 294 4.35 12.46 -17.71
CA LYS A 294 2.88 12.34 -17.82
C LYS A 294 2.34 13.07 -19.05
N SER A 295 2.95 14.17 -19.48
CA SER A 295 2.51 14.88 -20.69
C SER A 295 2.68 14.05 -21.99
N TYR A 296 3.51 13.01 -21.97
CA TYR A 296 3.68 12.06 -23.06
C TYR A 296 2.86 10.77 -22.91
N LEU A 297 2.44 10.43 -21.67
CA LEU A 297 1.76 9.16 -21.37
C LEU A 297 0.26 9.30 -21.22
N ASP A 298 -0.20 10.37 -20.58
CA ASP A 298 -1.63 10.62 -20.31
C ASP A 298 -1.92 12.13 -20.35
N TYR A 299 -3.21 12.47 -20.54
CA TYR A 299 -3.69 13.85 -20.49
C TYR A 299 -4.32 14.21 -19.15
N GLY A 300 -3.96 13.46 -18.10
CA GLY A 300 -4.50 13.66 -16.76
C GLY A 300 -5.90 13.07 -16.54
N MET A 301 -6.37 13.24 -15.33
CA MET A 301 -7.63 12.68 -14.83
C MET A 301 -8.82 13.48 -15.33
N PHE A 302 -9.96 12.82 -15.51
CA PHE A 302 -11.26 13.44 -15.84
C PHE A 302 -11.57 14.62 -14.90
N GLN A 303 -11.87 15.80 -15.48
CA GLN A 303 -11.99 17.04 -14.70
C GLN A 303 -13.05 16.98 -13.59
N PRO A 304 -14.25 16.42 -13.77
CA PRO A 304 -15.24 16.30 -12.72
C PRO A 304 -14.73 15.59 -11.46
N VAL A 305 -13.87 14.56 -11.61
CA VAL A 305 -13.25 13.89 -10.46
C VAL A 305 -12.30 14.84 -9.72
N GLN A 306 -11.50 15.61 -10.44
CA GLN A 306 -10.61 16.62 -9.84
C GLN A 306 -11.37 17.72 -9.11
N ILE A 307 -12.48 18.19 -9.67
CA ILE A 307 -13.36 19.20 -9.06
C ILE A 307 -13.98 18.64 -7.78
N ALA A 308 -14.50 17.42 -7.81
CA ALA A 308 -15.06 16.77 -6.64
C ALA A 308 -14.00 16.53 -5.55
N ALA A 309 -12.80 16.11 -5.92
CA ALA A 309 -11.68 15.94 -4.99
C ALA A 309 -11.29 17.27 -4.31
N THR A 310 -11.26 18.38 -5.09
CA THR A 310 -11.00 19.72 -4.57
C THR A 310 -12.02 20.13 -3.51
N VAL A 311 -13.31 19.97 -3.82
CA VAL A 311 -14.40 20.30 -2.89
C VAL A 311 -14.33 19.43 -1.64
N THR A 312 -14.07 18.14 -1.80
CA THR A 312 -13.96 17.19 -0.69
C THR A 312 -12.86 17.58 0.29
N MET A 313 -11.67 17.93 -0.19
CA MET A 313 -10.55 18.36 0.68
C MET A 313 -10.84 19.68 1.43
N ASN A 314 -11.59 20.58 0.81
CA ASN A 314 -11.89 21.88 1.40
C ASN A 314 -13.12 21.86 2.32
N GLU A 315 -14.15 21.10 1.99
CA GLU A 315 -15.46 21.18 2.64
C GLU A 315 -15.79 19.96 3.52
N ALA A 316 -15.01 18.86 3.41
CA ALA A 316 -15.12 17.69 4.28
C ALA A 316 -13.78 17.33 4.96
N PRO A 317 -13.07 18.30 5.60
CA PRO A 317 -11.73 18.07 6.15
C PRO A 317 -11.70 17.07 7.31
N ASP A 318 -12.83 16.85 7.98
CA ASP A 318 -12.94 15.93 9.12
C ASP A 318 -13.35 14.50 8.73
N PHE A 319 -13.81 14.28 7.49
CA PHE A 319 -14.21 12.95 7.01
C PHE A 319 -13.13 11.87 7.20
N PRO A 320 -11.83 12.14 7.00
CA PRO A 320 -10.78 11.16 7.31
C PRO A 320 -10.76 10.68 8.77
N LYS A 321 -11.13 11.54 9.72
CA LYS A 321 -11.24 11.17 11.15
C LYS A 321 -12.39 10.18 11.39
N GLU A 322 -13.52 10.37 10.72
CA GLU A 322 -14.67 9.45 10.78
C GLU A 322 -14.29 8.08 10.21
N VAL A 323 -13.64 8.05 9.06
CA VAL A 323 -13.13 6.82 8.44
C VAL A 323 -12.13 6.12 9.37
N CYS A 324 -11.18 6.87 9.93
CA CYS A 324 -10.19 6.35 10.87
C CYS A 324 -10.84 5.73 12.11
N ALA A 325 -11.88 6.37 12.68
CA ALA A 325 -12.61 5.85 13.83
C ALA A 325 -13.30 4.51 13.53
N ILE A 326 -13.88 4.35 12.34
CA ILE A 326 -14.49 3.09 11.90
C ILE A 326 -13.42 1.99 11.83
N TYR A 327 -12.28 2.24 11.18
CA TYR A 327 -11.19 1.26 11.10
C TYR A 327 -10.60 0.92 12.46
N LYS A 328 -10.53 1.89 13.39
CA LYS A 328 -10.12 1.63 14.78
C LYS A 328 -11.07 0.64 15.47
N GLY A 329 -12.38 0.82 15.34
CA GLY A 329 -13.38 -0.10 15.90
C GLY A 329 -13.22 -1.52 15.34
N ARG A 330 -13.03 -1.64 14.03
CA ARG A 330 -12.79 -2.92 13.36
C ARG A 330 -11.48 -3.59 13.79
N ARG A 331 -10.39 -2.80 13.93
CA ARG A 331 -9.12 -3.29 14.48
C ARG A 331 -9.31 -3.87 15.87
N ASP A 332 -9.96 -3.13 16.75
CA ASP A 332 -10.17 -3.55 18.13
C ASP A 332 -11.03 -4.82 18.19
N ALA A 333 -12.11 -4.89 17.39
CA ALA A 333 -12.96 -6.08 17.31
C ALA A 333 -12.19 -7.32 16.82
N LEU A 334 -11.31 -7.15 15.80
CA LEU A 334 -10.50 -8.24 15.26
C LEU A 334 -9.48 -8.72 16.29
N ILE A 335 -8.67 -7.82 16.87
CA ILE A 335 -7.60 -8.17 17.80
C ILE A 335 -8.17 -8.79 19.07
N ASP A 336 -9.19 -8.18 19.67
CA ASP A 336 -9.82 -8.72 20.89
C ASP A 336 -10.53 -10.06 20.62
N GLY A 337 -11.01 -10.26 19.39
CA GLY A 337 -11.58 -11.53 18.95
C GLY A 337 -10.54 -12.63 18.76
N LEU A 338 -9.41 -12.33 18.14
CA LEU A 338 -8.30 -13.27 17.93
C LEU A 338 -7.68 -13.70 19.27
N ALA A 339 -7.47 -12.77 20.19
CA ALA A 339 -6.97 -13.07 21.54
C ALA A 339 -7.86 -14.08 22.29
N LYS A 340 -9.21 -13.99 22.15
CA LYS A 340 -10.16 -14.94 22.77
C LYS A 340 -10.07 -16.37 22.24
N ILE A 341 -9.44 -16.56 21.10
CA ILE A 341 -9.23 -17.89 20.52
C ILE A 341 -7.77 -18.36 20.64
N GLY A 342 -6.93 -17.62 21.38
CA GLY A 342 -5.53 -17.96 21.64
C GLY A 342 -4.56 -17.46 20.57
N TRP A 343 -4.98 -16.51 19.72
CA TRP A 343 -4.11 -15.89 18.71
C TRP A 343 -3.81 -14.44 19.10
N ASP A 344 -2.80 -14.28 19.96
CA ASP A 344 -2.42 -12.98 20.48
C ASP A 344 -1.55 -12.21 19.47
N ILE A 345 -2.07 -11.05 19.04
CA ILE A 345 -1.43 -10.19 18.07
C ILE A 345 -1.39 -8.76 18.62
N PRO A 346 -0.25 -8.06 18.56
CA PRO A 346 -0.16 -6.66 18.97
C PRO A 346 -1.11 -5.78 18.17
N LYS A 347 -1.77 -4.82 18.83
CA LYS A 347 -2.63 -3.83 18.16
C LYS A 347 -1.76 -2.87 17.32
N PRO A 348 -1.93 -2.81 15.98
CA PRO A 348 -1.22 -1.83 15.16
C PRO A 348 -1.70 -0.41 15.49
N LYS A 349 -0.78 0.55 15.46
CA LYS A 349 -1.09 1.97 15.71
C LYS A 349 -1.45 2.74 14.44
N GLY A 350 -1.43 2.08 13.28
CA GLY A 350 -1.78 2.72 12.01
C GLY A 350 -2.13 1.73 10.92
N SER A 351 -2.57 2.25 9.76
CA SER A 351 -2.97 1.46 8.60
C SER A 351 -4.32 0.73 8.77
N MET A 352 -4.86 0.20 7.70
CA MET A 352 -6.09 -0.63 7.70
C MET A 352 -5.79 -2.13 7.71
N PHE A 353 -4.60 -2.51 8.16
CA PHE A 353 -4.14 -3.90 8.16
C PHE A 353 -3.67 -4.35 9.54
N VAL A 354 -3.83 -5.65 9.77
CA VAL A 354 -3.21 -6.35 10.89
C VAL A 354 -2.30 -7.42 10.32
N TRP A 355 -1.05 -7.39 10.72
CA TRP A 355 -0.01 -8.35 10.34
C TRP A 355 0.18 -9.36 11.45
N ALA A 356 0.03 -10.63 11.14
CA ALA A 356 0.04 -11.69 12.13
C ALA A 356 1.01 -12.81 11.74
N PRO A 357 1.79 -13.35 12.68
CA PRO A 357 2.52 -14.58 12.44
C PRO A 357 1.53 -15.74 12.28
N ILE A 358 1.89 -16.73 11.45
CA ILE A 358 1.17 -18.00 11.39
C ILE A 358 1.25 -18.64 12.79
N PRO A 359 0.10 -19.07 13.38
CA PRO A 359 0.09 -19.58 14.76
C PRO A 359 0.83 -20.91 14.87
N GLU A 360 1.42 -21.16 16.05
CA GLU A 360 2.32 -22.29 16.33
C GLU A 360 1.86 -23.66 15.80
N PRO A 361 0.58 -24.10 15.91
CA PRO A 361 0.14 -25.37 15.36
C PRO A 361 0.29 -25.50 13.82
N TYR A 362 0.47 -24.37 13.13
CA TYR A 362 0.52 -24.29 11.67
C TYR A 362 1.81 -23.67 11.13
N LYS A 363 2.81 -23.47 11.98
CA LYS A 363 4.08 -22.79 11.63
C LYS A 363 4.90 -23.48 10.54
N ASP A 364 4.67 -24.78 10.31
CA ASP A 364 5.35 -25.56 9.27
C ASP A 364 4.66 -25.40 7.90
N MET A 365 3.50 -24.73 7.81
CA MET A 365 2.87 -24.35 6.55
C MET A 365 3.49 -23.06 6.02
N ASP A 366 3.67 -22.99 4.71
CA ASP A 366 3.92 -21.69 4.08
C ASP A 366 2.69 -20.79 4.13
N SER A 367 2.88 -19.48 3.90
CA SER A 367 1.80 -18.51 4.04
C SER A 367 0.65 -18.70 3.03
N VAL A 368 0.93 -19.28 1.86
CA VAL A 368 -0.10 -19.60 0.83
C VAL A 368 -0.89 -20.83 1.24
N GLU A 369 -0.21 -21.86 1.73
CA GLU A 369 -0.84 -23.09 2.24
C GLU A 369 -1.75 -22.77 3.42
N PHE A 370 -1.25 -21.98 4.39
CA PHE A 370 -2.04 -21.57 5.53
C PHE A 370 -3.28 -20.76 5.14
N CYS A 371 -3.14 -19.76 4.27
CA CYS A 371 -4.29 -18.98 3.79
C CYS A 371 -5.29 -19.87 3.01
N SER A 372 -4.80 -20.83 2.24
CA SER A 372 -5.64 -21.79 1.52
C SER A 372 -6.41 -22.70 2.47
N HIS A 373 -5.76 -23.16 3.55
CA HIS A 373 -6.38 -23.93 4.63
C HIS A 373 -7.49 -23.10 5.31
N ILE A 374 -7.21 -21.83 5.66
CA ILE A 374 -8.20 -20.93 6.26
C ILE A 374 -9.45 -20.74 5.38
N VAL A 375 -9.28 -20.60 4.06
CA VAL A 375 -10.44 -20.50 3.17
C VAL A 375 -11.28 -21.77 3.20
N ARG A 376 -10.66 -22.96 3.15
CA ARG A 376 -11.37 -24.24 3.07
C ARG A 376 -12.04 -24.65 4.38
N GLU A 377 -11.37 -24.47 5.49
CA GLU A 377 -11.83 -24.98 6.79
C GLU A 377 -12.60 -23.93 7.61
N CYS A 378 -12.35 -22.64 7.34
CA CYS A 378 -12.91 -21.58 8.14
C CYS A 378 -13.85 -20.63 7.37
N ASP A 379 -13.96 -20.73 6.06
CA ASP A 379 -14.71 -19.77 5.23
C ASP A 379 -14.24 -18.31 5.45
N VAL A 380 -12.93 -18.11 5.63
CA VAL A 380 -12.31 -16.78 5.80
C VAL A 380 -11.18 -16.64 4.78
N ALA A 381 -11.13 -15.53 4.07
CA ALA A 381 -10.05 -15.23 3.14
C ALA A 381 -9.07 -14.23 3.76
N LEU A 382 -7.78 -14.55 3.72
CA LEU A 382 -6.67 -13.74 4.22
C LEU A 382 -5.64 -13.51 3.10
N SER A 383 -4.74 -12.55 3.26
CA SER A 383 -3.62 -12.36 2.33
C SER A 383 -2.37 -13.09 2.84
N PRO A 384 -1.77 -13.99 2.05
CA PRO A 384 -0.50 -14.61 2.41
C PRO A 384 0.64 -13.61 2.40
N GLY A 385 1.54 -13.73 3.36
CA GLY A 385 2.66 -12.81 3.54
C GLY A 385 3.65 -12.83 2.38
N LEU A 386 3.86 -13.98 1.75
CA LEU A 386 4.69 -14.11 0.54
C LEU A 386 4.26 -13.15 -0.57
N GLY A 387 2.97 -12.78 -0.64
CA GLY A 387 2.45 -11.81 -1.60
C GLY A 387 3.03 -10.41 -1.45
N PHE A 388 3.73 -10.12 -0.34
CA PHE A 388 4.42 -8.86 -0.06
C PHE A 388 5.93 -8.96 -0.17
N GLY A 389 6.44 -10.05 -0.75
CA GLY A 389 7.85 -10.35 -0.90
C GLY A 389 8.36 -11.39 0.10
N PRO A 390 9.60 -11.86 -0.07
CA PRO A 390 10.15 -12.97 0.72
C PRO A 390 10.21 -12.69 2.23
N GLY A 391 10.37 -11.43 2.64
CA GLY A 391 10.32 -11.04 4.06
C GLY A 391 8.94 -11.17 4.71
N GLY A 392 7.91 -11.49 3.93
CA GLY A 392 6.56 -11.74 4.44
C GLY A 392 6.25 -13.20 4.72
N GLU A 393 7.15 -14.13 4.37
CA GLU A 393 6.91 -15.55 4.64
C GLU A 393 6.85 -15.85 6.14
N GLY A 394 5.98 -16.79 6.53
CA GLY A 394 5.64 -17.08 7.93
C GLY A 394 4.58 -16.14 8.55
N PHE A 395 4.07 -15.19 7.76
CA PHE A 395 3.05 -14.23 8.20
C PHE A 395 1.84 -14.19 7.27
N ILE A 396 0.76 -13.62 7.78
CA ILE A 396 -0.45 -13.32 7.02
C ILE A 396 -0.93 -11.91 7.32
N ARG A 397 -1.73 -11.33 6.41
CA ARG A 397 -2.32 -10.01 6.59
C ARG A 397 -3.83 -10.10 6.63
N PHE A 398 -4.44 -9.52 7.68
CA PHE A 398 -5.85 -9.19 7.72
C PHE A 398 -6.07 -7.77 7.19
N ALA A 399 -7.14 -7.56 6.41
CA ALA A 399 -7.63 -6.26 6.00
C ALA A 399 -8.93 -5.94 6.75
N LEU A 400 -9.05 -4.74 7.30
CA LEU A 400 -10.17 -4.29 8.14
C LEU A 400 -11.35 -3.78 7.28
N ILE A 401 -11.71 -4.52 6.22
CA ILE A 401 -12.69 -4.12 5.21
C ILE A 401 -14.11 -4.64 5.47
N GLU A 402 -14.30 -5.41 6.53
CA GLU A 402 -15.60 -5.90 6.96
C GLU A 402 -16.06 -5.18 8.23
N ASN A 403 -17.36 -5.07 8.44
CA ASN A 403 -17.88 -4.51 9.67
C ASN A 403 -17.63 -5.44 10.88
N GLU A 404 -17.79 -4.92 12.09
CA GLU A 404 -17.50 -5.63 13.34
C GLU A 404 -18.31 -6.92 13.50
N GLN A 405 -19.53 -6.98 12.96
CA GLN A 405 -20.38 -8.18 13.01
C GLN A 405 -19.82 -9.29 12.11
N ARG A 406 -19.39 -8.94 10.92
CA ARG A 406 -18.73 -9.86 9.98
C ARG A 406 -17.36 -10.30 10.51
N ILE A 407 -16.59 -9.39 11.10
CA ILE A 407 -15.33 -9.72 11.79
C ILE A 407 -15.61 -10.74 12.92
N ALA A 408 -16.60 -10.48 13.77
CA ALA A 408 -16.96 -11.41 14.84
C ALA A 408 -17.42 -12.79 14.31
N GLN A 409 -18.08 -12.84 13.14
CA GLN A 409 -18.41 -14.09 12.46
C GLN A 409 -17.14 -14.80 11.98
N GLY A 410 -16.21 -14.07 11.35
CA GLY A 410 -14.90 -14.60 10.93
C GLY A 410 -14.13 -15.23 12.11
N ILE A 411 -14.12 -14.57 13.28
CA ILE A 411 -13.50 -15.11 14.49
C ILE A 411 -14.17 -16.42 14.93
N ARG A 412 -15.52 -16.50 14.90
CA ARG A 412 -16.22 -17.77 15.22
C ARG A 412 -15.87 -18.88 14.23
N ASN A 413 -15.74 -18.55 12.97
CA ASN A 413 -15.35 -19.48 11.91
C ASN A 413 -13.91 -19.98 12.13
N LEU A 414 -12.97 -19.07 12.38
CA LEU A 414 -11.58 -19.43 12.74
C LEU A 414 -11.54 -20.34 13.98
N LYS A 415 -12.29 -20.01 15.04
CA LYS A 415 -12.38 -20.85 16.24
C LYS A 415 -12.87 -22.26 15.96
N ARG A 416 -13.79 -22.43 15.00
CA ARG A 416 -14.35 -23.73 14.60
C ARG A 416 -13.38 -24.54 13.74
N GLY A 417 -12.72 -23.90 12.78
CA GLY A 417 -11.90 -24.58 11.77
C GLY A 417 -10.43 -24.76 12.18
N LEU A 418 -9.94 -23.97 13.13
CA LEU A 418 -8.57 -24.11 13.64
C LEU A 418 -8.52 -25.04 14.87
N THR A 419 -7.50 -25.88 14.91
CA THR A 419 -7.15 -26.61 16.12
C THR A 419 -6.82 -25.60 17.23
N LYS A 420 -7.02 -25.97 18.51
CA LYS A 420 -6.74 -25.08 19.65
C LYS A 420 -5.38 -24.38 19.47
N LEU A 421 -5.40 -23.06 19.48
CA LEU A 421 -4.23 -22.21 19.29
C LEU A 421 -3.45 -21.96 20.59
N GLY A 422 -3.95 -22.40 21.75
CA GLY A 422 -3.31 -22.30 23.05
C GLY A 422 -4.00 -23.16 24.10
#